data_3acb23e013a6b0ba261bd49fe0450314
#
_entry.id   3acb23e013a6b0ba261bd49fe0450314
#
_cell.length_a   1.000
_cell.length_b   1.000
_cell.length_c   1.000
_cell.angle_alpha   90.00
_cell.angle_beta   90.00
_cell.angle_gamma   90.00
#
_symmetry.space_group_name_H-M   'P 1'
#
loop_
_entity.id
_entity.type
_entity.pdbx_description
1 polymer ?
#
loop_
_entity_poly.entity_id
_entity_poly.type
_entity_poly.pdbx_seq_one_letter_code
_entity_poly.pdbx_strand_id
1 'polypeptide(L)'
;PLIVGTFTASPAEQAFWFGVVTFTFGCANFFASPILGALSDRHGRRPVLLLGFAGLALSFIVTGLATALWMLIAVRLFSGAMQSNAAVANAYVADITPPEDRARRFGLLGAMFGLGFILGPVVGGLLGAIDVHLPFFASGALAIVNGLYGWFVLPESLPPERRRPFEWRRANPFTSMRDLGRLHGVGPLVAVIALATLSQFTLHTSWVLYTTFKFGWGPAQNGWSLFVVGVSSAFVQGFLLKYLLRRFSPQRIAAVGLIGSSLTYLGFGLASEG
;
A
#
# COMPACT_ATOMS: atom_id res chain seq x y z
N PRO A 1 -0.01 -13.03 6.47
CA PRO A 1 -0.45 -13.84 7.63
C PRO A 1 0.10 -15.26 7.58
N LEU A 2 0.01 -15.95 6.42
CA LEU A 2 0.34 -17.39 6.30
C LEU A 2 1.78 -17.69 6.70
N ILE A 3 2.76 -16.93 6.21
CA ILE A 3 4.17 -17.13 6.58
C ILE A 3 4.44 -16.89 8.08
N VAL A 4 3.65 -16.06 8.77
CA VAL A 4 3.75 -15.90 10.23
C VAL A 4 3.23 -17.16 10.93
N GLY A 5 2.19 -17.79 10.37
CA GLY A 5 1.63 -19.03 10.86
C GLY A 5 2.61 -20.20 10.88
N THR A 6 3.64 -20.20 10.03
CA THR A 6 4.69 -21.25 10.04
C THR A 6 5.60 -21.19 11.28
N PHE A 7 5.60 -20.06 11.99
CA PHE A 7 6.44 -19.81 13.17
C PHE A 7 5.67 -19.69 14.48
N THR A 8 4.35 -19.94 14.47
CA THR A 8 3.47 -19.77 15.63
C THR A 8 2.71 -21.06 15.94
N ALA A 9 2.46 -21.32 17.22
CA ALA A 9 1.82 -22.56 17.67
C ALA A 9 0.29 -22.47 17.74
N SER A 10 -0.28 -21.26 17.77
CA SER A 10 -1.72 -21.05 17.89
C SER A 10 -2.24 -19.92 17.01
N PRO A 11 -3.55 -19.94 16.64
CA PRO A 11 -4.19 -18.85 15.91
C PRO A 11 -4.08 -17.48 16.61
N ALA A 12 -4.19 -17.47 17.93
CA ALA A 12 -4.07 -16.22 18.71
C ALA A 12 -2.65 -15.66 18.64
N GLU A 13 -1.64 -16.51 18.74
CA GLU A 13 -0.24 -16.12 18.60
C GLU A 13 0.06 -15.63 17.18
N GLN A 14 -0.46 -16.31 16.16
CA GLN A 14 -0.34 -15.88 14.76
C GLN A 14 -0.95 -14.49 14.53
N ALA A 15 -2.13 -14.23 15.07
CA ALA A 15 -2.78 -12.94 14.96
C ALA A 15 -1.97 -11.84 15.66
N PHE A 16 -1.47 -12.09 16.86
CA PHE A 16 -0.63 -11.18 17.62
C PHE A 16 0.65 -10.81 16.85
N TRP A 17 1.42 -11.82 16.44
CA TRP A 17 2.68 -11.58 15.73
C TRP A 17 2.48 -10.97 14.35
N PHE A 18 1.41 -11.32 13.66
CA PHE A 18 1.04 -10.64 12.41
C PHE A 18 0.74 -9.16 12.64
N GLY A 19 0.05 -8.83 13.74
CA GLY A 19 -0.16 -7.45 14.19
C GLY A 19 1.16 -6.71 14.44
N VAL A 20 2.10 -7.33 15.19
CA VAL A 20 3.43 -6.76 15.45
C VAL A 20 4.21 -6.51 14.16
N VAL A 21 4.25 -7.47 13.25
CA VAL A 21 4.91 -7.37 11.94
C VAL A 21 4.33 -6.25 11.08
N THR A 22 3.00 -6.12 11.07
CA THR A 22 2.30 -5.06 10.32
C THR A 22 2.50 -3.69 10.96
N PHE A 23 2.45 -3.61 12.28
CA PHE A 23 2.71 -2.37 13.03
C PHE A 23 4.13 -1.87 12.82
N THR A 24 5.13 -2.76 12.88
CA THR A 24 6.55 -2.43 12.63
C THR A 24 6.74 -1.83 11.23
N PHE A 25 6.11 -2.44 10.22
CA PHE A 25 6.09 -1.91 8.85
C PHE A 25 5.47 -0.52 8.78
N GLY A 26 4.30 -0.33 9.38
CA GLY A 26 3.58 0.96 9.40
C GLY A 26 4.38 2.06 10.07
N CYS A 27 5.00 1.78 11.22
CA CYS A 27 5.88 2.72 11.93
C CYS A 27 7.09 3.10 11.07
N ALA A 28 7.78 2.12 10.49
CA ALA A 28 8.93 2.39 9.62
C ALA A 28 8.55 3.25 8.42
N ASN A 29 7.42 2.94 7.77
CA ASN A 29 6.91 3.71 6.63
C ASN A 29 6.55 5.15 7.03
N PHE A 30 5.88 5.34 8.16
CA PHE A 30 5.49 6.65 8.67
C PHE A 30 6.68 7.59 8.89
N PHE A 31 7.74 7.10 9.52
CA PHE A 31 8.94 7.90 9.78
C PHE A 31 9.84 8.04 8.56
N ALA A 32 9.98 7.01 7.75
CA ALA A 32 10.89 7.03 6.60
C ALA A 32 10.32 7.79 5.40
N SER A 33 8.99 7.86 5.24
CA SER A 33 8.36 8.49 4.08
C SER A 33 8.77 9.95 3.87
N PRO A 34 8.69 10.86 4.84
CA PRO A 34 9.15 12.23 4.67
C PRO A 34 10.68 12.33 4.53
N ILE A 35 11.43 11.42 5.14
CA ILE A 35 12.89 11.37 5.02
C ILE A 35 13.30 11.03 3.58
N LEU A 36 12.71 9.97 3.00
CA LEU A 36 13.00 9.59 1.61
C LEU A 36 12.49 10.65 0.61
N GLY A 37 11.37 11.30 0.90
CA GLY A 37 10.93 12.47 0.15
C GLY A 37 11.99 13.58 0.13
N ALA A 38 12.47 13.99 1.30
CA ALA A 38 13.51 15.03 1.42
C ALA A 38 14.86 14.61 0.81
N LEU A 39 15.22 13.32 0.92
CA LEU A 39 16.41 12.78 0.25
C LEU A 39 16.28 12.83 -1.27
N SER A 40 15.09 12.54 -1.81
CA SER A 40 14.82 12.62 -3.24
C SER A 40 14.83 14.05 -3.77
N ASP A 41 14.42 15.04 -2.94
CA ASP A 41 14.54 16.46 -3.26
C ASP A 41 16.00 16.93 -3.31
N ARG A 42 16.88 16.32 -2.51
CA ARG A 42 18.30 16.67 -2.43
C ARG A 42 19.16 15.98 -3.49
N HIS A 43 18.99 14.66 -3.65
CA HIS A 43 19.89 13.84 -4.47
C HIS A 43 19.34 13.57 -5.88
N GLY A 44 18.08 13.90 -6.11
CA GLY A 44 17.35 13.56 -7.33
C GLY A 44 16.35 12.43 -7.09
N ARG A 45 15.35 12.34 -7.95
CA ARG A 45 14.27 11.34 -7.83
C ARG A 45 14.74 9.94 -8.18
N ARG A 46 15.49 9.83 -9.29
CA ARG A 46 15.94 8.54 -9.82
C ARG A 46 16.75 7.71 -8.83
N PRO A 47 17.83 8.20 -8.18
CA PRO A 47 18.61 7.42 -7.24
C PRO A 47 17.78 6.86 -6.08
N VAL A 48 16.85 7.67 -5.55
CA VAL A 48 16.00 7.25 -4.42
C VAL A 48 14.98 6.21 -4.85
N LEU A 49 14.39 6.33 -6.06
CA LEU A 49 13.52 5.30 -6.63
C LEU A 49 14.25 3.98 -6.81
N LEU A 50 15.45 4.00 -7.37
CA LEU A 50 16.26 2.80 -7.59
C LEU A 50 16.65 2.14 -6.26
N LEU A 51 17.05 2.93 -5.25
CA LEU A 51 17.32 2.44 -3.90
C LEU A 51 16.09 1.75 -3.30
N GLY A 52 14.90 2.33 -3.49
CA GLY A 52 13.66 1.75 -3.02
C GLY A 52 13.31 0.43 -3.73
N PHE A 53 13.51 0.31 -5.05
CA PHE A 53 13.30 -0.97 -5.76
C PHE A 53 14.30 -2.03 -5.31
N ALA A 54 15.58 -1.67 -5.12
CA ALA A 54 16.59 -2.58 -4.58
C ALA A 54 16.23 -3.04 -3.15
N GLY A 55 15.79 -2.10 -2.30
CA GLY A 55 15.34 -2.41 -0.95
C GLY A 55 14.09 -3.30 -0.92
N LEU A 56 13.12 -3.07 -1.81
CA LEU A 56 11.94 -3.93 -1.95
C LEU A 56 12.33 -5.34 -2.42
N ALA A 57 13.18 -5.46 -3.45
CA ALA A 57 13.65 -6.75 -3.94
C ALA A 57 14.33 -7.55 -2.83
N LEU A 58 15.27 -6.92 -2.10
CA LEU A 58 15.95 -7.53 -0.96
C LEU A 58 14.94 -7.96 0.12
N SER A 59 13.99 -7.09 0.45
CA SER A 59 12.95 -7.40 1.45
C SER A 59 12.10 -8.61 1.10
N PHE A 60 11.68 -8.72 -0.15
CA PHE A 60 10.90 -9.85 -0.62
C PHE A 60 11.71 -11.15 -0.59
N ILE A 61 12.94 -11.11 -1.09
CA ILE A 61 13.83 -12.30 -1.10
C ILE A 61 14.10 -12.77 0.35
N VAL A 62 14.47 -11.84 1.25
CA VAL A 62 14.73 -12.21 2.66
C VAL A 62 13.45 -12.69 3.36
N THR A 63 12.27 -12.13 3.03
CA THR A 63 10.99 -12.65 3.53
C THR A 63 10.75 -14.08 3.05
N GLY A 64 11.03 -14.39 1.77
CA GLY A 64 10.91 -15.73 1.21
C GLY A 64 11.91 -16.73 1.80
N LEU A 65 13.05 -16.27 2.28
CA LEU A 65 14.08 -17.09 2.94
C LEU A 65 13.98 -17.09 4.47
N ALA A 66 12.95 -16.43 5.04
CA ALA A 66 12.85 -16.28 6.48
C ALA A 66 12.65 -17.65 7.16
N THR A 67 13.51 -17.96 8.12
CA THR A 67 13.49 -19.18 8.95
C THR A 67 13.07 -18.91 10.39
N ALA A 68 12.89 -17.64 10.76
CA ALA A 68 12.52 -17.24 12.11
C ALA A 68 11.67 -15.95 12.11
N LEU A 69 10.82 -15.82 13.12
CA LEU A 69 9.90 -14.69 13.27
C LEU A 69 10.62 -13.33 13.38
N TRP A 70 11.75 -13.27 14.08
CA TRP A 70 12.53 -12.04 14.21
C TRP A 70 13.05 -11.52 12.85
N MET A 71 13.34 -12.43 11.91
CA MET A 71 13.72 -12.05 10.54
C MET A 71 12.57 -11.32 9.84
N LEU A 72 11.33 -11.81 10.00
CA LEU A 72 10.15 -11.14 9.45
C LEU A 72 10.00 -9.72 10.02
N ILE A 73 10.21 -9.54 11.34
CA ILE A 73 10.13 -8.23 11.98
C ILE A 73 11.21 -7.30 11.44
N ALA A 74 12.46 -7.75 11.38
CA ALA A 74 13.58 -6.96 10.87
C ALA A 74 13.37 -6.55 9.40
N VAL A 75 12.93 -7.49 8.57
CA VAL A 75 12.64 -7.21 7.16
C VAL A 75 11.46 -6.25 7.01
N ARG A 76 10.44 -6.32 7.87
CA ARG A 76 9.31 -5.39 7.83
C ARG A 76 9.70 -3.98 8.25
N LEU A 77 10.59 -3.84 9.20
CA LEU A 77 11.18 -2.54 9.54
C LEU A 77 11.92 -1.94 8.32
N PHE A 78 12.75 -2.74 7.68
CA PHE A 78 13.50 -2.32 6.50
C PHE A 78 12.58 -2.04 5.29
N SER A 79 11.64 -2.94 4.98
CA SER A 79 10.71 -2.77 3.86
C SER A 79 9.77 -1.59 4.05
N GLY A 80 9.31 -1.34 5.28
CA GLY A 80 8.50 -0.16 5.60
C GLY A 80 9.26 1.13 5.29
N ALA A 81 10.53 1.19 5.65
CA ALA A 81 11.38 2.34 5.30
C ALA A 81 11.54 2.50 3.78
N MET A 82 11.68 1.41 3.02
CA MET A 82 11.88 1.44 1.56
C MET A 82 10.57 1.62 0.76
N GLN A 83 9.40 1.41 1.36
CA GLN A 83 8.09 1.49 0.69
C GLN A 83 7.67 2.90 0.25
N SER A 84 8.39 3.93 0.67
CA SER A 84 8.06 5.34 0.35
C SER A 84 8.26 5.70 -1.13
N ASN A 85 8.58 4.73 -1.98
CA ASN A 85 8.72 4.90 -3.42
C ASN A 85 7.48 5.47 -4.11
N ALA A 86 6.28 5.21 -3.60
CA ALA A 86 5.05 5.76 -4.19
C ALA A 86 5.02 7.29 -4.15
N ALA A 87 5.45 7.91 -3.03
CA ALA A 87 5.54 9.36 -2.91
C ALA A 87 6.58 9.95 -3.88
N VAL A 88 7.76 9.31 -3.97
CA VAL A 88 8.83 9.73 -4.88
C VAL A 88 8.41 9.52 -6.34
N ALA A 89 7.72 8.44 -6.68
CA ALA A 89 7.19 8.18 -8.02
C ALA A 89 6.14 9.22 -8.43
N ASN A 90 5.24 9.61 -7.53
CA ASN A 90 4.28 10.69 -7.78
C ASN A 90 4.99 12.01 -8.02
N ALA A 91 6.02 12.34 -7.24
CA ALA A 91 6.82 13.53 -7.44
C ALA A 91 7.58 13.48 -8.78
N TYR A 92 8.18 12.33 -9.13
CA TYR A 92 8.83 12.11 -10.42
C TYR A 92 7.88 12.38 -11.60
N VAL A 93 6.67 11.81 -11.56
CA VAL A 93 5.66 12.04 -12.62
C VAL A 93 5.24 13.51 -12.66
N ALA A 94 5.10 14.18 -11.50
CA ALA A 94 4.78 15.61 -11.46
C ALA A 94 5.89 16.48 -12.07
N ASP A 95 7.16 16.08 -11.88
CA ASP A 95 8.33 16.83 -12.39
C ASP A 95 8.44 16.77 -13.92
N ILE A 96 8.11 15.61 -14.53
CA ILE A 96 8.22 15.40 -15.99
C ILE A 96 6.93 15.69 -16.76
N THR A 97 5.84 16.04 -16.08
CA THR A 97 4.52 16.19 -16.72
C THR A 97 4.07 17.67 -16.69
N PRO A 98 3.74 18.27 -17.84
CA PRO A 98 3.11 19.58 -17.90
C PRO A 98 1.81 19.62 -17.08
N PRO A 99 1.46 20.78 -16.49
CA PRO A 99 0.29 20.89 -15.61
C PRO A 99 -1.03 20.39 -16.22
N GLU A 100 -1.23 20.62 -17.50
CA GLU A 100 -2.42 20.22 -18.28
C GLU A 100 -2.58 18.71 -18.40
N ASP A 101 -1.48 17.96 -18.46
CA ASP A 101 -1.47 16.49 -18.60
C ASP A 101 -1.40 15.73 -17.27
N ARG A 102 -1.19 16.40 -16.15
CA ARG A 102 -1.01 15.79 -14.83
C ARG A 102 -2.18 14.89 -14.44
N ALA A 103 -3.41 15.36 -14.62
CA ALA A 103 -4.61 14.58 -14.29
C ALA A 103 -4.64 13.23 -15.03
N ARG A 104 -4.28 13.22 -16.31
CA ARG A 104 -4.22 12.02 -17.14
C ARG A 104 -3.11 11.06 -16.67
N ARG A 105 -1.91 11.59 -16.37
CA ARG A 105 -0.77 10.76 -15.93
C ARG A 105 -0.99 10.18 -14.54
N PHE A 106 -1.52 10.95 -13.59
CA PHE A 106 -1.89 10.41 -12.27
C PHE A 106 -3.05 9.42 -12.36
N GLY A 107 -4.00 9.63 -13.26
CA GLY A 107 -5.05 8.66 -13.56
C GLY A 107 -4.49 7.32 -14.05
N LEU A 108 -3.46 7.35 -14.90
CA LEU A 108 -2.77 6.14 -15.37
C LEU A 108 -2.04 5.42 -14.22
N LEU A 109 -1.34 6.16 -13.33
CA LEU A 109 -0.73 5.57 -12.13
C LEU A 109 -1.76 4.89 -11.24
N GLY A 110 -2.91 5.55 -11.02
CA GLY A 110 -4.02 4.97 -10.27
C GLY A 110 -4.58 3.70 -10.93
N ALA A 111 -4.70 3.68 -12.26
CA ALA A 111 -5.14 2.49 -13.01
C ALA A 111 -4.14 1.34 -12.88
N MET A 112 -2.83 1.61 -12.95
CA MET A 112 -1.80 0.59 -12.75
C MET A 112 -1.79 0.05 -11.32
N PHE A 113 -1.99 0.92 -10.31
CA PHE A 113 -2.17 0.50 -8.92
C PHE A 113 -3.40 -0.41 -8.75
N GLY A 114 -4.53 -0.02 -9.37
CA GLY A 114 -5.76 -0.82 -9.37
C GLY A 114 -5.56 -2.18 -10.04
N LEU A 115 -4.86 -2.23 -11.17
CA LEU A 115 -4.53 -3.48 -11.85
C LEU A 115 -3.67 -4.40 -10.98
N GLY A 116 -2.65 -3.84 -10.32
CA GLY A 116 -1.83 -4.56 -9.36
C GLY A 116 -2.64 -5.10 -8.17
N PHE A 117 -3.62 -4.32 -7.68
CA PHE A 117 -4.51 -4.73 -6.60
C PHE A 117 -5.47 -5.87 -7.01
N ILE A 118 -5.85 -5.94 -8.30
CA ILE A 118 -6.67 -7.03 -8.84
C ILE A 118 -5.83 -8.30 -9.05
N LEU A 119 -4.70 -8.18 -9.74
CA LEU A 119 -3.87 -9.32 -10.12
C LEU A 119 -3.01 -9.86 -8.98
N GLY A 120 -2.53 -8.98 -8.09
CA GLY A 120 -1.64 -9.34 -6.99
C GLY A 120 -2.19 -10.47 -6.10
N PRO A 121 -3.40 -10.33 -5.54
CA PRO A 121 -4.00 -11.37 -4.71
C PRO A 121 -4.24 -12.69 -5.44
N VAL A 122 -4.61 -12.66 -6.71
CA VAL A 122 -4.80 -13.89 -7.51
C VAL A 122 -3.48 -14.62 -7.68
N VAL A 123 -2.47 -13.92 -8.20
CA VAL A 123 -1.13 -14.49 -8.40
C VAL A 123 -0.54 -14.94 -7.07
N GLY A 124 -0.65 -14.10 -6.04
CA GLY A 124 -0.19 -14.42 -4.69
C GLY A 124 -0.92 -15.60 -4.07
N GLY A 125 -2.23 -15.71 -4.28
CA GLY A 125 -3.05 -16.84 -3.79
C GLY A 125 -2.73 -18.14 -4.51
N LEU A 126 -2.59 -18.14 -5.83
CA LEU A 126 -2.24 -19.31 -6.63
C LEU A 126 -0.82 -19.82 -6.30
N LEU A 127 0.16 -18.91 -6.27
CA LEU A 127 1.53 -19.29 -5.89
C LEU A 127 1.62 -19.75 -4.43
N GLY A 128 0.90 -19.07 -3.53
CA GLY A 128 0.86 -19.41 -2.11
C GLY A 128 0.12 -20.73 -1.80
N ALA A 129 -0.73 -21.20 -2.72
CA ALA A 129 -1.35 -22.53 -2.63
C ALA A 129 -0.36 -23.65 -2.98
N ILE A 130 0.67 -23.36 -3.77
CA ILE A 130 1.75 -24.31 -4.10
C ILE A 130 2.78 -24.30 -2.96
N ASP A 131 3.30 -23.11 -2.63
CA ASP A 131 4.25 -22.90 -1.54
C ASP A 131 4.14 -21.47 -1.01
N VAL A 132 4.12 -21.31 0.31
CA VAL A 132 3.94 -20.03 1.02
C VAL A 132 5.06 -19.02 0.75
N HIS A 133 6.23 -19.45 0.30
CA HIS A 133 7.40 -18.62 -0.01
C HIS A 133 7.41 -18.11 -1.47
N LEU A 134 6.77 -18.83 -2.40
CA LEU A 134 6.77 -18.49 -3.84
C LEU A 134 6.25 -17.07 -4.15
N PRO A 135 5.17 -16.55 -3.52
CA PRO A 135 4.72 -15.18 -3.76
C PRO A 135 5.80 -14.13 -3.48
N PHE A 136 6.64 -14.38 -2.48
CA PHE A 136 7.72 -13.45 -2.11
C PHE A 136 8.85 -13.49 -3.14
N PHE A 137 9.26 -14.66 -3.62
CA PHE A 137 10.26 -14.75 -4.68
C PHE A 137 9.78 -14.14 -6.00
N ALA A 138 8.52 -14.37 -6.38
CA ALA A 138 7.92 -13.74 -7.56
C ALA A 138 7.88 -12.21 -7.43
N SER A 139 7.49 -11.68 -6.26
CA SER A 139 7.51 -10.24 -5.99
C SER A 139 8.93 -9.67 -5.98
N GLY A 140 9.90 -10.40 -5.45
CA GLY A 140 11.31 -10.04 -5.48
C GLY A 140 11.86 -9.96 -6.90
N ALA A 141 11.57 -10.95 -7.73
CA ALA A 141 11.95 -10.97 -9.14
C ALA A 141 11.33 -9.78 -9.89
N LEU A 142 10.05 -9.49 -9.68
CA LEU A 142 9.38 -8.34 -10.28
C LEU A 142 10.01 -7.01 -9.84
N ALA A 143 10.38 -6.88 -8.56
CA ALA A 143 11.05 -5.70 -8.05
C ALA A 143 12.46 -5.51 -8.66
N ILE A 144 13.20 -6.60 -8.89
CA ILE A 144 14.48 -6.58 -9.61
C ILE A 144 14.27 -6.11 -11.04
N VAL A 145 13.31 -6.68 -11.77
CA VAL A 145 12.99 -6.28 -13.15
C VAL A 145 12.64 -4.79 -13.21
N ASN A 146 11.81 -4.31 -12.28
CA ASN A 146 11.48 -2.88 -12.18
C ASN A 146 12.71 -2.01 -11.88
N GLY A 147 13.58 -2.47 -10.99
CA GLY A 147 14.85 -1.79 -10.67
C GLY A 147 15.77 -1.70 -11.89
N LEU A 148 15.95 -2.80 -12.61
CA LEU A 148 16.74 -2.84 -13.85
C LEU A 148 16.13 -1.94 -14.94
N TYR A 149 14.82 -2.02 -15.16
CA TYR A 149 14.13 -1.11 -16.07
C TYR A 149 14.35 0.36 -15.69
N GLY A 150 14.18 0.69 -14.42
CA GLY A 150 14.46 2.04 -13.92
C GLY A 150 15.90 2.47 -14.10
N TRP A 151 16.85 1.54 -13.93
CA TRP A 151 18.27 1.82 -14.13
C TRP A 151 18.61 2.18 -15.57
N PHE A 152 18.08 1.45 -16.55
CA PHE A 152 18.40 1.64 -17.97
C PHE A 152 17.51 2.69 -18.66
N VAL A 153 16.27 2.88 -18.21
CA VAL A 153 15.26 3.66 -18.96
C VAL A 153 14.90 4.97 -18.26
N LEU A 154 14.91 5.04 -16.92
CA LEU A 154 14.47 6.24 -16.22
C LEU A 154 15.55 7.34 -16.28
N PRO A 155 15.29 8.51 -16.88
CA PRO A 155 16.16 9.67 -16.74
C PRO A 155 15.96 10.32 -15.35
N GLU A 156 16.87 11.21 -14.94
CA GLU A 156 16.65 12.04 -13.75
C GLU A 156 15.60 13.12 -14.05
N SER A 157 14.59 13.24 -13.18
CA SER A 157 13.51 14.23 -13.35
C SER A 157 13.77 15.55 -12.63
N LEU A 158 14.66 15.54 -11.62
CA LEU A 158 14.96 16.73 -10.83
C LEU A 158 16.39 17.24 -11.13
N PRO A 159 16.52 18.26 -12.00
CA PRO A 159 17.82 18.80 -12.35
C PRO A 159 18.49 19.45 -11.13
N PRO A 160 19.84 19.52 -11.09
CA PRO A 160 20.61 20.01 -9.94
C PRO A 160 20.15 21.38 -9.43
N GLU A 161 19.74 22.28 -10.33
CA GLU A 161 19.34 23.66 -10.04
C GLU A 161 18.02 23.74 -9.25
N ARG A 162 17.18 22.70 -9.34
CA ARG A 162 15.89 22.60 -8.63
C ARG A 162 15.98 21.79 -7.35
N ARG A 163 17.15 21.19 -7.06
CA ARG A 163 17.36 20.42 -5.83
C ARG A 163 17.34 21.31 -4.62
N ARG A 164 16.82 20.78 -3.52
CA ARG A 164 16.71 21.49 -2.25
C ARG A 164 17.64 20.87 -1.22
N PRO A 165 18.24 21.67 -0.32
CA PRO A 165 19.02 21.12 0.78
C PRO A 165 18.12 20.25 1.67
N PHE A 166 18.72 19.21 2.28
CA PHE A 166 18.02 18.36 3.22
C PHE A 166 17.75 19.13 4.52
N GLU A 167 16.50 19.22 4.91
CA GLU A 167 16.07 19.88 6.14
C GLU A 167 15.32 18.87 7.03
N TRP A 168 15.83 18.59 8.22
CA TRP A 168 15.18 17.71 9.20
C TRP A 168 13.75 18.14 9.57
N ARG A 169 13.49 19.44 9.56
CA ARG A 169 12.14 19.96 9.82
C ARG A 169 11.11 19.48 8.81
N ARG A 170 11.48 19.39 7.55
CA ARG A 170 10.61 18.90 6.45
C ARG A 170 10.56 17.37 6.42
N ALA A 171 11.61 16.72 6.88
CA ALA A 171 11.69 15.27 6.99
C ALA A 171 10.96 14.70 8.22
N ASN A 172 10.31 15.54 9.04
CA ASN A 172 9.60 15.14 10.24
C ASN A 172 8.10 15.01 9.98
N PRO A 173 7.49 13.81 10.14
CA PRO A 173 6.06 13.60 9.89
C PRO A 173 5.16 14.45 10.80
N PHE A 174 5.58 14.70 12.04
CA PHE A 174 4.79 15.51 12.98
C PHE A 174 4.71 16.99 12.55
N THR A 175 5.77 17.52 11.92
CA THR A 175 5.74 18.88 11.37
C THR A 175 4.74 18.96 10.22
N SER A 176 4.73 17.97 9.33
CA SER A 176 3.78 17.89 8.22
C SER A 176 2.33 17.80 8.72
N MET A 177 2.07 17.00 9.75
CA MET A 177 0.75 16.92 10.38
C MET A 177 0.33 18.23 11.04
N ARG A 178 1.25 18.92 11.73
CA ARG A 178 0.98 20.22 12.34
C ARG A 178 0.65 21.28 11.31
N ASP A 179 1.39 21.32 10.20
CA ASP A 179 1.18 22.28 9.12
C ASP A 179 -0.16 22.04 8.42
N LEU A 180 -0.56 20.78 8.24
CA LEU A 180 -1.88 20.38 7.74
C LEU A 180 -3.00 20.84 8.70
N GLY A 181 -2.82 20.69 10.01
CA GLY A 181 -3.78 21.13 11.03
C GLY A 181 -3.99 22.64 11.11
N ARG A 182 -3.07 23.44 10.57
CA ARG A 182 -3.19 24.92 10.50
C ARG A 182 -4.09 25.40 9.36
N LEU A 183 -4.43 24.53 8.41
CA LEU A 183 -5.33 24.87 7.31
C LEU A 183 -6.77 24.95 7.82
N HIS A 184 -7.37 26.14 7.79
CA HIS A 184 -8.73 26.35 8.26
C HIS A 184 -9.75 25.54 7.43
N GLY A 185 -10.68 24.87 8.12
CA GLY A 185 -11.77 24.11 7.50
C GLY A 185 -11.38 22.70 6.96
N VAL A 186 -10.11 22.33 6.97
CA VAL A 186 -9.64 21.02 6.45
C VAL A 186 -9.69 19.93 7.53
N GLY A 187 -9.66 20.29 8.81
CA GLY A 187 -9.61 19.34 9.93
C GLY A 187 -10.69 18.26 9.91
N PRO A 188 -12.00 18.60 9.80
CA PRO A 188 -13.05 17.60 9.74
C PRO A 188 -12.93 16.63 8.55
N LEU A 189 -12.54 17.13 7.38
CA LEU A 189 -12.32 16.30 6.19
C LEU A 189 -11.16 15.34 6.39
N VAL A 190 -10.05 15.81 6.96
CA VAL A 190 -8.89 14.97 7.29
C VAL A 190 -9.27 13.89 8.29
N ALA A 191 -10.06 14.23 9.32
CA ALA A 191 -10.55 13.25 10.30
C ALA A 191 -11.41 12.15 9.65
N VAL A 192 -12.36 12.54 8.78
CA VAL A 192 -13.21 11.56 8.05
C VAL A 192 -12.35 10.66 7.16
N ILE A 193 -11.42 11.22 6.40
CA ILE A 193 -10.50 10.44 5.55
C ILE A 193 -9.64 9.50 6.41
N ALA A 194 -9.10 9.98 7.52
CA ALA A 194 -8.27 9.18 8.41
C ALA A 194 -9.05 8.00 9.01
N LEU A 195 -10.26 8.23 9.51
CA LEU A 195 -11.13 7.18 10.07
C LEU A 195 -11.56 6.16 9.00
N ALA A 196 -11.96 6.63 7.81
CA ALA A 196 -12.33 5.75 6.70
C ALA A 196 -11.13 4.89 6.26
N THR A 197 -9.95 5.50 6.14
CA THR A 197 -8.71 4.80 5.79
C THR A 197 -8.33 3.79 6.86
N LEU A 198 -8.42 4.16 8.14
CA LEU A 198 -8.15 3.25 9.26
C LEU A 198 -9.07 2.02 9.21
N SER A 199 -10.38 2.24 9.01
CA SER A 199 -11.35 1.16 8.89
C SER A 199 -11.04 0.22 7.73
N GLN A 200 -10.71 0.79 6.56
CA GLN A 200 -10.36 0.02 5.37
C GLN A 200 -9.05 -0.77 5.56
N PHE A 201 -8.02 -0.16 6.13
CA PHE A 201 -6.76 -0.88 6.44
C PHE A 201 -6.96 -1.99 7.45
N THR A 202 -7.80 -1.79 8.46
CA THR A 202 -8.16 -2.83 9.43
C THR A 202 -8.77 -4.04 8.72
N LEU A 203 -9.74 -3.82 7.83
CA LEU A 203 -10.34 -4.91 7.05
C LEU A 203 -9.31 -5.61 6.17
N HIS A 204 -8.53 -4.87 5.39
CA HIS A 204 -7.52 -5.46 4.50
C HIS A 204 -6.48 -6.30 5.26
N THR A 205 -6.05 -5.82 6.43
CA THR A 205 -5.05 -6.49 7.24
C THR A 205 -5.60 -7.75 7.90
N SER A 206 -6.85 -7.71 8.39
CA SER A 206 -7.47 -8.83 9.10
C SER A 206 -8.20 -9.82 8.19
N TRP A 207 -8.49 -9.47 6.93
CA TRP A 207 -9.32 -10.29 6.02
C TRP A 207 -8.86 -11.73 5.90
N VAL A 208 -7.58 -11.95 5.57
CA VAL A 208 -7.04 -13.31 5.40
C VAL A 208 -7.07 -14.09 6.71
N LEU A 209 -6.78 -13.46 7.85
CA LEU A 209 -6.89 -14.12 9.16
C LEU A 209 -8.34 -14.49 9.47
N TYR A 210 -9.25 -13.54 9.28
CA TYR A 210 -10.68 -13.72 9.51
C TYR A 210 -11.24 -14.88 8.68
N THR A 211 -11.02 -14.90 7.38
CA THR A 211 -11.52 -15.92 6.47
C THR A 211 -10.88 -17.28 6.70
N THR A 212 -9.59 -17.31 7.01
CA THR A 212 -8.89 -18.56 7.32
C THR A 212 -9.40 -19.16 8.64
N PHE A 213 -9.55 -18.36 9.70
CA PHE A 213 -9.97 -18.89 11.01
C PHE A 213 -11.46 -19.16 11.11
N LYS A 214 -12.29 -18.36 10.44
CA LYS A 214 -13.75 -18.50 10.54
C LYS A 214 -14.32 -19.47 9.52
N PHE A 215 -13.79 -19.47 8.29
CA PHE A 215 -14.33 -20.25 7.17
C PHE A 215 -13.38 -21.33 6.67
N GLY A 216 -12.16 -21.44 7.21
CA GLY A 216 -11.17 -22.40 6.74
C GLY A 216 -10.62 -22.13 5.33
N TRP A 217 -10.72 -20.89 4.85
CA TRP A 217 -10.26 -20.54 3.50
C TRP A 217 -8.75 -20.66 3.35
N GLY A 218 -8.33 -21.32 2.28
CA GLY A 218 -6.93 -21.41 1.88
C GLY A 218 -6.46 -20.18 1.07
N PRO A 219 -5.18 -20.19 0.65
CA PRO A 219 -4.58 -19.07 -0.11
C PRO A 219 -5.31 -18.76 -1.42
N ALA A 220 -5.73 -19.79 -2.17
CA ALA A 220 -6.42 -19.63 -3.44
C ALA A 220 -7.79 -18.94 -3.28
N GLN A 221 -8.61 -19.39 -2.30
CA GLN A 221 -9.93 -18.78 -2.03
C GLN A 221 -9.79 -17.33 -1.60
N ASN A 222 -8.82 -17.06 -0.72
CA ASN A 222 -8.49 -15.68 -0.33
C ASN A 222 -8.04 -14.82 -1.52
N GLY A 223 -7.25 -15.37 -2.44
CA GLY A 223 -6.84 -14.71 -3.67
C GLY A 223 -8.03 -14.34 -4.55
N TRP A 224 -8.95 -15.29 -4.78
CA TRP A 224 -10.16 -15.06 -5.57
C TRP A 224 -11.12 -14.05 -4.93
N SER A 225 -11.30 -14.09 -3.61
CA SER A 225 -12.14 -13.11 -2.90
C SER A 225 -11.64 -11.68 -3.09
N LEU A 226 -10.33 -11.47 -2.96
CA LEU A 226 -9.71 -10.16 -3.17
C LEU A 226 -9.73 -9.73 -4.64
N PHE A 227 -9.67 -10.67 -5.58
CA PHE A 227 -9.88 -10.40 -7.00
C PHE A 227 -11.27 -9.83 -7.27
N VAL A 228 -12.32 -10.44 -6.73
CA VAL A 228 -13.71 -9.96 -6.87
C VAL A 228 -13.82 -8.54 -6.30
N VAL A 229 -13.23 -8.28 -5.13
CA VAL A 229 -13.17 -6.93 -4.54
C VAL A 229 -12.46 -5.96 -5.48
N GLY A 230 -11.33 -6.35 -6.05
CA GLY A 230 -10.55 -5.53 -6.98
C GLY A 230 -11.34 -5.17 -8.25
N VAL A 231 -11.96 -6.17 -8.88
CA VAL A 231 -12.78 -5.98 -10.09
C VAL A 231 -14.00 -5.09 -9.78
N SER A 232 -14.69 -5.34 -8.66
CA SER A 232 -15.82 -4.51 -8.21
C SER A 232 -15.41 -3.06 -7.98
N SER A 233 -14.27 -2.85 -7.33
CA SER A 233 -13.71 -1.51 -7.11
C SER A 233 -13.36 -0.80 -8.43
N ALA A 234 -12.75 -1.50 -9.37
CA ALA A 234 -12.44 -0.96 -10.69
C ALA A 234 -13.71 -0.58 -11.48
N PHE A 235 -14.76 -1.42 -11.42
CA PHE A 235 -16.05 -1.13 -12.03
C PHE A 235 -16.70 0.11 -11.42
N VAL A 236 -16.74 0.19 -10.09
CA VAL A 236 -17.33 1.33 -9.37
C VAL A 236 -16.57 2.61 -9.71
N GLN A 237 -15.24 2.60 -9.66
CA GLN A 237 -14.42 3.78 -9.92
C GLN A 237 -14.41 4.19 -11.40
N GLY A 238 -14.36 3.22 -12.31
CA GLY A 238 -14.26 3.48 -13.76
C GLY A 238 -15.60 3.90 -14.39
N PHE A 239 -16.69 3.31 -13.94
CA PHE A 239 -18.00 3.48 -14.58
C PHE A 239 -19.06 4.11 -13.66
N LEU A 240 -19.28 3.52 -12.48
CA LEU A 240 -20.41 3.90 -11.64
C LEU A 240 -20.23 5.29 -11.02
N LEU A 241 -19.02 5.62 -10.56
CA LEU A 241 -18.72 6.91 -9.93
C LEU A 241 -18.99 8.08 -10.87
N LYS A 242 -18.58 7.96 -12.14
CA LYS A 242 -18.84 8.99 -13.17
C LYS A 242 -20.34 9.24 -13.37
N TYR A 243 -21.14 8.19 -13.35
CA TYR A 243 -22.60 8.29 -13.48
C TYR A 243 -23.24 8.92 -12.23
N LEU A 244 -22.81 8.50 -11.05
CA LEU A 244 -23.30 9.02 -9.76
C LEU A 244 -22.98 10.51 -9.58
N LEU A 245 -21.77 10.96 -9.94
CA LEU A 245 -21.35 12.36 -9.84
C LEU A 245 -22.13 13.31 -10.75
N ARG A 246 -22.81 12.78 -11.79
CA ARG A 246 -23.72 13.57 -12.62
C ARG A 246 -25.07 13.86 -11.96
N ARG A 247 -25.47 13.05 -10.96
CA ARG A 247 -26.80 13.12 -10.32
C ARG A 247 -26.76 13.54 -8.86
N PHE A 248 -25.63 13.26 -8.17
CA PHE A 248 -25.51 13.46 -6.72
C PHE A 248 -24.25 14.25 -6.40
N SER A 249 -24.31 15.02 -5.30
CA SER A 249 -23.12 15.73 -4.80
C SER A 249 -22.08 14.75 -4.26
N PRO A 250 -20.77 15.07 -4.35
CA PRO A 250 -19.69 14.24 -3.81
C PRO A 250 -19.90 13.89 -2.32
N GLN A 251 -20.44 14.83 -1.54
CA GLN A 251 -20.70 14.64 -0.11
C GLN A 251 -21.77 13.56 0.14
N ARG A 252 -22.83 13.54 -0.66
CA ARG A 252 -23.89 12.52 -0.56
C ARG A 252 -23.36 11.14 -0.94
N ILE A 253 -22.57 11.05 -2.02
CA ILE A 253 -21.96 9.79 -2.45
C ILE A 253 -21.01 9.26 -1.36
N ALA A 254 -20.19 10.12 -0.76
CA ALA A 254 -19.31 9.74 0.32
C ALA A 254 -20.09 9.26 1.56
N ALA A 255 -21.14 9.98 1.97
CA ALA A 255 -21.96 9.58 3.11
C ALA A 255 -22.64 8.23 2.90
N VAL A 256 -23.25 8.01 1.73
CA VAL A 256 -23.87 6.71 1.38
C VAL A 256 -22.81 5.60 1.35
N GLY A 257 -21.64 5.86 0.79
CA GLY A 257 -20.54 4.91 0.77
C GLY A 257 -20.05 4.53 2.18
N LEU A 258 -19.92 5.49 3.08
CA LEU A 258 -19.50 5.24 4.47
C LEU A 258 -20.56 4.43 5.24
N ILE A 259 -21.85 4.77 5.08
CA ILE A 259 -22.95 4.02 5.70
C ILE A 259 -22.98 2.59 5.15
N GLY A 260 -22.88 2.41 3.83
CA GLY A 260 -22.84 1.10 3.19
C GLY A 260 -21.68 0.25 3.68
N SER A 261 -20.48 0.83 3.79
CA SER A 261 -19.29 0.15 4.33
C SER A 261 -19.51 -0.29 5.79
N SER A 262 -20.10 0.58 6.62
CA SER A 262 -20.39 0.25 8.03
C SER A 262 -21.36 -0.93 8.16
N LEU A 263 -22.42 -0.95 7.35
CA LEU A 263 -23.38 -2.06 7.32
C LEU A 263 -22.72 -3.36 6.82
N THR A 264 -21.84 -3.27 5.82
CA THR A 264 -21.10 -4.43 5.31
C THR A 264 -20.17 -5.00 6.38
N TYR A 265 -19.47 -4.16 7.15
CA TYR A 265 -18.60 -4.62 8.24
C TYR A 265 -19.38 -5.29 9.37
N LEU A 266 -20.56 -4.77 9.71
CA LEU A 266 -21.48 -5.45 10.64
C LEU A 266 -21.91 -6.81 10.08
N GLY A 267 -22.26 -6.89 8.79
CA GLY A 267 -22.59 -8.13 8.12
C GLY A 267 -21.46 -9.16 8.19
N PHE A 268 -20.20 -8.76 7.96
CA PHE A 268 -19.04 -9.66 8.13
C PHE A 268 -18.90 -10.18 9.57
N GLY A 269 -19.18 -9.34 10.57
CA GLY A 269 -19.17 -9.77 11.97
C GLY A 269 -20.21 -10.84 12.28
N LEU A 270 -21.39 -10.75 11.65
CA LEU A 270 -22.53 -11.64 11.86
C LEU A 270 -22.56 -12.86 10.93
N ALA A 271 -21.75 -12.87 9.86
CA ALA A 271 -21.72 -13.99 8.92
C ALA A 271 -21.32 -15.30 9.63
N SER A 272 -22.07 -16.37 9.41
CA SER A 272 -21.83 -17.71 9.97
C SER A 272 -21.19 -18.65 8.96
N GLU A 273 -21.40 -18.40 7.67
CA GLU A 273 -20.90 -19.20 6.54
C GLU A 273 -20.11 -18.29 5.58
N GLY A 274 -19.16 -18.91 4.85
CA GLY A 274 -18.27 -18.22 3.93
C GLY A 274 -18.44 -18.61 2.47
#